data_74148fe68bdd36d8a9d3a17c707b5a5d
#
_entry.id   74148fe68bdd36d8a9d3a17c707b5a5d
#
_cell.length_a   1.000
_cell.length_b   1.000
_cell.length_c   1.000
_cell.angle_alpha   90.00
_cell.angle_beta   90.00
_cell.angle_gamma   90.00
#
_symmetry.space_group_name_H-M   'P 1'
#
loop_
_entity.id
_entity.type
_entity.pdbx_description
1 polymer ?
#
loop_
_entity_poly.entity_id
_entity_poly.type
_entity_poly.pdbx_seq_one_letter_code
_entity_poly.pdbx_strand_id
1 'polypeptide(L)'
;MEQPFISLDFGSGQISAVLSVYDEQTLSCRVRHALREPCPSVNGCYILDFDKTVRCLNKIFSQLQEYVDFTPTISVGLRGDFLSFRRSGGFKAIEGKDQIITAKDLHEVLDNSVPTNLSETLEVVDLLAQSYTIDGNTGVQNPVGLQGNCLEAETFLSLGLKTHLNNLNRVLAAAGCEDFEAVPTILALAHQVLKPEEKKASLLLLDIGAQNSSALLYH
;
A
#
# COMPACT_ATOMS: atom_id res chain seq x y z
N MET A 1 -8.53 21.84 -1.56
CA MET A 1 -7.51 22.10 -2.62
C MET A 1 -7.40 20.84 -3.48
N GLU A 2 -7.18 20.99 -4.78
CA GLU A 2 -6.91 19.85 -5.65
C GLU A 2 -5.46 19.38 -5.41
N GLN A 3 -5.28 18.12 -5.06
CA GLN A 3 -3.95 17.51 -4.87
C GLN A 3 -3.72 16.49 -5.99
N PRO A 4 -2.75 16.70 -6.88
CA PRO A 4 -2.42 15.73 -7.89
C PRO A 4 -1.52 14.64 -7.32
N PHE A 5 -1.74 13.44 -7.81
CA PHE A 5 -0.88 12.29 -7.53
C PHE A 5 -0.73 11.41 -8.78
N ILE A 6 0.39 10.74 -8.86
CA ILE A 6 0.70 9.77 -9.90
C ILE A 6 0.70 8.39 -9.29
N SER A 7 -0.07 7.48 -9.87
CA SER A 7 -0.01 6.05 -9.55
C SER A 7 0.74 5.30 -10.64
N LEU A 8 1.76 4.55 -10.25
CA LEU A 8 2.54 3.68 -11.14
C LEU A 8 2.19 2.22 -10.89
N ASP A 9 1.96 1.45 -11.95
CA ASP A 9 1.78 0.00 -11.89
C ASP A 9 2.79 -0.67 -12.83
N PHE A 10 3.66 -1.48 -12.24
CA PHE A 10 4.67 -2.24 -12.95
C PHE A 10 4.08 -3.59 -13.38
N GLY A 11 3.73 -3.69 -14.66
CA GLY A 11 3.21 -4.92 -15.27
C GLY A 11 4.32 -5.80 -15.88
N SER A 12 3.92 -6.85 -16.60
CA SER A 12 4.85 -7.70 -17.34
C SER A 12 5.22 -7.04 -18.66
N GLY A 13 6.43 -6.46 -18.74
CA GLY A 13 6.96 -5.79 -19.94
C GLY A 13 6.38 -4.40 -20.22
N GLN A 14 5.73 -3.78 -19.25
CA GLN A 14 5.17 -2.43 -19.38
C GLN A 14 5.02 -1.75 -18.02
N ILE A 15 4.99 -0.41 -18.01
CA ILE A 15 4.63 0.39 -16.87
C ILE A 15 3.40 1.22 -17.24
N SER A 16 2.36 1.14 -16.42
CA SER A 16 1.18 2.01 -16.53
C SER A 16 1.30 3.14 -15.52
N ALA A 17 0.91 4.35 -15.93
CA ALA A 17 0.89 5.50 -15.05
C ALA A 17 -0.43 6.25 -15.20
N VAL A 18 -0.98 6.66 -14.07
CA VAL A 18 -2.23 7.42 -14.01
C VAL A 18 -1.98 8.68 -13.20
N LEU A 19 -2.18 9.82 -13.82
CA LEU A 19 -2.26 11.11 -13.14
C LEU A 19 -3.70 11.36 -12.72
N SER A 20 -3.90 11.53 -11.45
CA SER A 20 -5.21 11.83 -10.86
C SER A 20 -5.13 13.07 -9.97
N VAL A 21 -6.28 13.67 -9.73
CA VAL A 21 -6.44 14.79 -8.82
C VAL A 21 -7.49 14.42 -7.78
N TYR A 22 -7.11 14.54 -6.53
CA TYR A 22 -8.03 14.38 -5.40
C TYR A 22 -8.57 15.73 -4.96
N ASP A 23 -9.88 15.82 -4.85
CA ASP A 23 -10.58 17.00 -4.35
C ASP A 23 -11.08 16.70 -2.92
N GLU A 24 -10.44 17.36 -1.94
CA GLU A 24 -10.77 17.22 -0.52
C GLU A 24 -12.20 17.67 -0.17
N GLN A 25 -12.78 18.60 -0.94
CA GLN A 25 -14.13 19.12 -0.66
C GLN A 25 -15.21 18.13 -1.07
N THR A 26 -15.01 17.47 -2.21
CA THR A 26 -15.98 16.51 -2.75
C THR A 26 -15.61 15.07 -2.41
N LEU A 27 -14.46 14.83 -1.77
CA LEU A 27 -13.87 13.51 -1.49
C LEU A 27 -13.83 12.63 -2.75
N SER A 28 -13.56 13.24 -3.89
CA SER A 28 -13.57 12.54 -5.18
C SER A 28 -12.20 12.58 -5.86
N CYS A 29 -11.91 11.49 -6.57
CA CYS A 29 -10.70 11.35 -7.37
C CYS A 29 -11.08 11.41 -8.86
N ARG A 30 -10.41 12.26 -9.63
CA ARG A 30 -10.59 12.37 -11.07
C ARG A 30 -9.29 12.04 -11.81
N VAL A 31 -9.36 11.11 -12.74
CA VAL A 31 -8.26 10.83 -13.67
C VAL A 31 -8.12 11.99 -14.64
N ARG A 32 -6.92 12.58 -14.71
CA ARG A 32 -6.56 13.66 -15.65
C ARG A 32 -5.90 13.09 -16.89
N HIS A 33 -4.97 12.16 -16.69
CA HIS A 33 -4.25 11.52 -17.77
C HIS A 33 -3.88 10.09 -17.39
N ALA A 34 -3.84 9.20 -18.38
CA ALA A 34 -3.39 7.83 -18.20
C ALA A 34 -2.54 7.43 -19.39
N LEU A 35 -1.43 6.78 -19.12
CA LEU A 35 -0.52 6.31 -20.17
C LEU A 35 0.02 4.92 -19.83
N ARG A 36 0.49 4.24 -20.86
CA ARG A 36 1.12 2.94 -20.75
C ARG A 36 2.36 2.93 -21.62
N GLU A 37 3.50 2.69 -21.00
CA GLU A 37 4.79 2.67 -21.68
C GLU A 37 5.32 1.23 -21.75
N PRO A 38 5.63 0.69 -22.94
CA PRO A 38 6.33 -0.58 -23.05
C PRO A 38 7.69 -0.52 -22.36
N CYS A 39 7.93 -1.45 -21.46
CA CYS A 39 9.14 -1.53 -20.66
C CYS A 39 9.55 -3.01 -20.48
N PRO A 40 10.16 -3.65 -21.49
CA PRO A 40 10.52 -5.07 -21.43
C PRO A 40 11.59 -5.38 -20.36
N SER A 41 12.13 -4.36 -19.72
CA SER A 41 13.09 -4.45 -18.61
C SER A 41 12.44 -4.64 -17.24
N VAL A 42 11.10 -4.79 -17.17
CA VAL A 42 10.39 -5.08 -15.94
C VAL A 42 9.49 -6.31 -16.08
N ASN A 43 9.34 -7.04 -14.97
CA ASN A 43 8.36 -8.09 -14.82
C ASN A 43 7.66 -7.96 -13.45
N GLY A 44 6.51 -7.31 -13.42
CA GLY A 44 6.00 -6.76 -12.18
C GLY A 44 7.04 -5.79 -11.60
N CYS A 45 7.28 -5.86 -10.31
CA CYS A 45 8.32 -5.04 -9.65
C CYS A 45 9.74 -5.64 -9.71
N TYR A 46 9.95 -6.73 -10.49
CA TYR A 46 11.29 -7.21 -10.79
C TYR A 46 11.95 -6.36 -11.85
N ILE A 47 13.08 -5.75 -11.50
CA ILE A 47 13.90 -4.93 -12.40
C ILE A 47 14.91 -5.85 -13.11
N LEU A 48 14.75 -6.03 -14.42
CA LEU A 48 15.60 -6.89 -15.24
C LEU A 48 16.76 -6.13 -15.89
N ASP A 49 16.62 -4.81 -16.09
CA ASP A 49 17.65 -3.93 -16.64
C ASP A 49 17.44 -2.52 -16.06
N PHE A 50 18.41 -2.08 -15.25
CA PHE A 50 18.35 -0.82 -14.52
C PHE A 50 18.20 0.38 -15.46
N ASP A 51 19.14 0.54 -16.39
CA ASP A 51 19.19 1.74 -17.24
C ASP A 51 17.99 1.84 -18.20
N LYS A 52 17.50 0.70 -18.71
CA LYS A 52 16.31 0.69 -19.54
C LYS A 52 15.07 1.06 -18.74
N THR A 53 14.95 0.58 -17.49
CA THR A 53 13.82 0.91 -16.64
C THR A 53 13.82 2.40 -16.28
N VAL A 54 14.98 2.97 -15.93
CA VAL A 54 15.11 4.42 -15.68
C VAL A 54 14.70 5.24 -16.90
N ARG A 55 15.12 4.84 -18.12
CA ARG A 55 14.69 5.51 -19.36
C ARG A 55 13.18 5.45 -19.58
N CYS A 56 12.55 4.30 -19.30
CA CYS A 56 11.10 4.16 -19.38
C CYS A 56 10.39 5.10 -18.38
N LEU A 57 10.86 5.15 -17.12
CA LEU A 57 10.30 6.03 -16.10
C LEU A 57 10.48 7.51 -16.46
N ASN A 58 11.66 7.92 -16.94
CA ASN A 58 11.91 9.29 -17.40
C ASN A 58 10.96 9.70 -18.52
N LYS A 59 10.68 8.79 -19.47
CA LYS A 59 9.71 9.03 -20.53
C LYS A 59 8.30 9.23 -19.99
N ILE A 60 7.88 8.39 -19.03
CA ILE A 60 6.60 8.51 -18.35
C ILE A 60 6.49 9.87 -17.65
N PHE A 61 7.48 10.21 -16.81
CA PHE A 61 7.45 11.45 -16.04
C PHE A 61 7.49 12.69 -16.96
N SER A 62 8.29 12.68 -18.01
CA SER A 62 8.32 13.79 -18.99
C SER A 62 6.97 14.01 -19.65
N GLN A 63 6.23 12.95 -19.99
CA GLN A 63 4.88 13.07 -20.56
C GLN A 63 3.87 13.58 -19.54
N LEU A 64 3.98 13.18 -18.27
CA LEU A 64 3.05 13.61 -17.22
C LEU A 64 3.31 15.04 -16.75
N GLN A 65 4.56 15.53 -16.83
CA GLN A 65 4.91 16.92 -16.48
C GLN A 65 4.17 17.96 -17.34
N GLU A 66 3.73 17.59 -18.57
CA GLU A 66 2.93 18.48 -19.41
C GLU A 66 1.54 18.80 -18.80
N TYR A 67 1.09 18.04 -17.81
CA TYR A 67 -0.24 18.12 -17.21
C TYR A 67 -0.25 18.58 -15.74
N VAL A 68 0.92 18.88 -15.16
CA VAL A 68 1.05 19.31 -13.76
C VAL A 68 2.09 20.41 -13.61
N ASP A 69 1.73 21.46 -12.87
CA ASP A 69 2.61 22.61 -12.61
C ASP A 69 3.46 22.46 -11.34
N PHE A 70 3.36 21.32 -10.64
CA PHE A 70 4.04 21.08 -9.36
C PHE A 70 4.35 19.59 -9.16
N THR A 71 5.20 19.26 -8.18
CA THR A 71 5.60 17.89 -7.89
C THR A 71 4.43 17.10 -7.29
N PRO A 72 3.89 16.09 -8.00
CA PRO A 72 2.81 15.26 -7.48
C PRO A 72 3.35 14.25 -6.46
N THR A 73 2.48 13.82 -5.53
CA THR A 73 2.74 12.62 -4.73
C THR A 73 2.74 11.39 -5.64
N ILE A 74 3.66 10.46 -5.42
CA ILE A 74 3.75 9.24 -6.23
C ILE A 74 3.36 8.04 -5.37
N SER A 75 2.49 7.18 -5.91
CA SER A 75 2.23 5.87 -5.34
C SER A 75 2.59 4.77 -6.33
N VAL A 76 3.14 3.67 -5.81
CA VAL A 76 3.63 2.55 -6.61
C VAL A 76 2.91 1.27 -6.20
N GLY A 77 2.20 0.69 -7.16
CA GLY A 77 1.56 -0.61 -6.99
C GLY A 77 2.60 -1.72 -6.99
N LEU A 78 2.70 -2.45 -5.88
CA LEU A 78 3.59 -3.60 -5.74
C LEU A 78 2.89 -4.89 -6.13
N ARG A 79 3.53 -5.68 -7.00
CA ARG A 79 3.12 -7.03 -7.38
C ARG A 79 4.32 -7.93 -7.64
N GLY A 80 4.18 -9.20 -7.35
CA GLY A 80 5.23 -10.21 -7.56
C GLY A 80 5.27 -11.20 -6.39
N ASP A 81 5.95 -12.32 -6.59
CA ASP A 81 6.10 -13.39 -5.61
C ASP A 81 7.12 -13.07 -4.50
N PHE A 82 7.79 -11.90 -4.58
CA PHE A 82 8.60 -11.35 -3.48
C PHE A 82 7.75 -10.76 -2.35
N LEU A 83 6.45 -10.55 -2.57
CA LEU A 83 5.49 -10.15 -1.55
C LEU A 83 4.94 -11.38 -0.82
N SER A 84 4.78 -11.25 0.47
CA SER A 84 4.10 -12.22 1.32
C SER A 84 3.18 -11.51 2.30
N PHE A 85 2.12 -12.20 2.70
CA PHE A 85 1.09 -11.64 3.54
C PHE A 85 0.88 -12.51 4.76
N ARG A 86 0.65 -11.89 5.92
CA ARG A 86 0.37 -12.65 7.15
C ARG A 86 -0.51 -11.86 8.11
N ARG A 87 -1.32 -12.57 8.89
CA ARG A 87 -1.99 -11.99 10.04
C ARG A 87 -1.02 -11.86 11.20
N SER A 88 -1.18 -10.79 11.96
CA SER A 88 -0.42 -10.52 13.18
C SER A 88 -1.31 -9.85 14.20
N GLY A 89 -0.84 -9.73 15.44
CA GLY A 89 -1.58 -9.06 16.48
C GLY A 89 -0.66 -8.23 17.37
N GLY A 90 -1.16 -7.08 17.77
CA GLY A 90 -0.51 -6.17 18.71
C GLY A 90 -1.29 -6.09 20.03
N PHE A 91 -0.59 -5.78 21.09
CA PHE A 91 -1.14 -5.57 22.44
C PHE A 91 -0.54 -4.30 23.04
N LYS A 92 -1.38 -3.53 23.74
CA LYS A 92 -0.98 -2.33 24.47
C LYS A 92 -1.79 -2.21 25.74
N ALA A 93 -1.13 -2.16 26.92
CA ALA A 93 -1.76 -1.76 28.18
C ALA A 93 -1.98 -0.24 28.16
N ILE A 94 -3.17 0.20 28.54
CA ILE A 94 -3.53 1.62 28.57
C ILE A 94 -3.17 2.20 29.92
N GLU A 95 -2.37 3.24 29.91
CA GLU A 95 -1.88 3.94 31.10
C GLU A 95 -2.72 5.19 31.38
N GLY A 96 -2.71 5.65 32.64
CA GLY A 96 -3.39 6.87 33.07
C GLY A 96 -4.61 6.58 33.96
N LYS A 97 -5.06 7.61 34.70
CA LYS A 97 -6.17 7.48 35.67
C LYS A 97 -7.51 7.18 35.05
N ASP A 98 -7.74 7.75 33.89
CA ASP A 98 -9.03 7.66 33.18
C ASP A 98 -9.05 6.52 32.15
N GLN A 99 -7.89 5.90 31.87
CA GLN A 99 -7.72 4.78 30.91
C GLN A 99 -8.42 5.03 29.56
N ILE A 100 -8.36 6.27 29.09
CA ILE A 100 -8.91 6.65 27.78
C ILE A 100 -7.88 6.38 26.70
N ILE A 101 -8.26 5.60 25.71
CA ILE A 101 -7.42 5.24 24.56
C ILE A 101 -7.20 6.47 23.68
N THR A 102 -5.93 6.78 23.42
CA THR A 102 -5.52 7.92 22.60
C THR A 102 -5.08 7.47 21.21
N ALA A 103 -4.91 8.43 20.29
CA ALA A 103 -4.33 8.16 18.96
C ALA A 103 -2.89 7.62 19.07
N LYS A 104 -2.15 7.99 20.12
CA LYS A 104 -0.81 7.45 20.39
C LYS A 104 -0.87 5.96 20.75
N ASP A 105 -1.80 5.56 21.61
CA ASP A 105 -1.99 4.15 21.99
C ASP A 105 -2.38 3.31 20.77
N LEU A 106 -3.21 3.87 19.90
CA LEU A 106 -3.57 3.23 18.64
C LEU A 106 -2.34 3.00 17.75
N HIS A 107 -1.47 4.00 17.63
CA HIS A 107 -0.22 3.85 16.85
C HIS A 107 0.70 2.79 17.47
N GLU A 108 0.90 2.85 18.79
CA GLU A 108 1.76 1.89 19.50
C GLU A 108 1.24 0.45 19.44
N VAL A 109 -0.08 0.20 19.49
CA VAL A 109 -0.61 -1.17 19.36
C VAL A 109 -0.40 -1.71 17.94
N LEU A 110 -0.47 -0.86 16.92
CA LEU A 110 -0.18 -1.24 15.54
C LEU A 110 1.31 -1.55 15.36
N ASP A 111 2.21 -0.72 15.88
CA ASP A 111 3.66 -0.97 15.87
C ASP A 111 3.99 -2.28 16.59
N ASN A 112 3.37 -2.53 17.73
CA ASN A 112 3.53 -3.77 18.49
C ASN A 112 3.02 -5.02 17.75
N SER A 113 2.21 -4.84 16.71
CA SER A 113 1.76 -5.96 15.86
C SER A 113 2.83 -6.42 14.87
N VAL A 114 3.88 -5.63 14.65
CA VAL A 114 5.01 -6.03 13.81
C VAL A 114 5.91 -6.98 14.61
N PRO A 115 6.13 -8.22 14.15
CA PRO A 115 6.92 -9.18 14.91
C PRO A 115 8.38 -8.76 15.03
N THR A 116 8.91 -8.82 16.23
CA THR A 116 10.32 -8.50 16.52
C THR A 116 11.31 -9.49 15.91
N ASN A 117 10.85 -10.70 15.56
CA ASN A 117 11.65 -11.76 14.94
C ASN A 117 11.46 -11.83 13.41
N LEU A 118 11.08 -10.73 12.78
CA LEU A 118 11.01 -10.67 11.32
C LEU A 118 12.40 -10.94 10.72
N SER A 119 12.44 -11.76 9.65
CA SER A 119 13.71 -12.00 8.94
C SER A 119 14.34 -10.69 8.48
N GLU A 120 15.65 -10.56 8.64
CA GLU A 120 16.41 -9.39 8.18
C GLU A 120 16.30 -9.13 6.67
N THR A 121 15.89 -10.16 5.90
CA THR A 121 15.66 -10.05 4.46
C THR A 121 14.30 -9.48 4.09
N LEU A 122 13.40 -9.36 5.06
CA LEU A 122 12.03 -8.84 4.86
C LEU A 122 11.89 -7.41 5.39
N GLU A 123 10.98 -6.68 4.79
CA GLU A 123 10.56 -5.35 5.19
C GLU A 123 9.04 -5.28 5.20
N VAL A 124 8.46 -4.56 6.15
CA VAL A 124 7.04 -4.26 6.18
C VAL A 124 6.75 -3.20 5.12
N VAL A 125 5.93 -3.56 4.15
CA VAL A 125 5.48 -2.66 3.07
C VAL A 125 4.23 -1.93 3.49
N ASP A 126 3.28 -2.65 4.12
CA ASP A 126 1.99 -2.11 4.51
C ASP A 126 1.45 -2.87 5.72
N LEU A 127 0.69 -2.17 6.56
CA LEU A 127 0.04 -2.69 7.75
C LEU A 127 -1.41 -2.23 7.77
N LEU A 128 -2.32 -3.18 7.61
CA LEU A 128 -3.76 -2.91 7.61
C LEU A 128 -4.40 -3.45 8.90
N ALA A 129 -4.95 -2.56 9.73
CA ALA A 129 -5.75 -2.97 10.87
C ALA A 129 -7.04 -3.64 10.40
N GLN A 130 -7.35 -4.81 10.97
CA GLN A 130 -8.57 -5.58 10.65
C GLN A 130 -9.65 -5.34 11.69
N SER A 131 -9.29 -5.40 12.95
CA SER A 131 -10.21 -5.21 14.08
C SER A 131 -9.43 -4.81 15.33
N TYR A 132 -10.16 -4.20 16.28
CA TYR A 132 -9.64 -3.89 17.60
C TYR A 132 -10.48 -4.60 18.67
N THR A 133 -9.81 -4.91 19.78
CA THR A 133 -10.42 -5.50 20.97
C THR A 133 -10.05 -4.66 22.20
N ILE A 134 -11.03 -4.31 23.03
CA ILE A 134 -10.82 -3.57 24.28
C ILE A 134 -11.31 -4.44 25.43
N ASP A 135 -10.44 -4.79 26.38
CA ASP A 135 -10.75 -5.62 27.55
C ASP A 135 -11.54 -6.90 27.18
N GLY A 136 -11.16 -7.56 26.06
CA GLY A 136 -11.81 -8.75 25.54
C GLY A 136 -13.09 -8.50 24.70
N ASN A 137 -13.56 -7.26 24.57
CA ASN A 137 -14.67 -6.91 23.69
C ASN A 137 -14.17 -6.70 22.26
N THR A 138 -14.51 -7.64 21.37
CA THR A 138 -14.07 -7.68 19.97
C THR A 138 -14.92 -6.80 19.06
N GLY A 139 -14.39 -6.51 17.85
CA GLY A 139 -15.14 -5.83 16.78
C GLY A 139 -15.23 -4.31 16.92
N VAL A 140 -14.39 -3.73 17.77
CA VAL A 140 -14.28 -2.28 17.88
C VAL A 140 -13.67 -1.72 16.58
N GLN A 141 -14.33 -0.76 15.93
CA GLN A 141 -13.86 -0.16 14.68
C GLN A 141 -12.94 1.04 14.92
N ASN A 142 -13.28 1.88 15.89
CA ASN A 142 -12.46 3.02 16.30
C ASN A 142 -12.33 3.03 17.82
N PRO A 143 -11.17 2.66 18.37
CA PRO A 143 -10.96 2.60 19.80
C PRO A 143 -10.66 3.95 20.45
N VAL A 144 -10.25 4.98 19.66
CA VAL A 144 -9.83 6.28 20.20
C VAL A 144 -10.99 6.98 20.90
N GLY A 145 -10.75 7.42 22.14
CA GLY A 145 -11.74 8.05 23.00
C GLY A 145 -12.58 7.07 23.85
N LEU A 146 -12.45 5.76 23.63
CA LEU A 146 -13.06 4.75 24.49
C LEU A 146 -12.18 4.48 25.74
N GLN A 147 -12.80 4.00 26.80
CA GLN A 147 -12.12 3.62 28.04
C GLN A 147 -11.85 2.11 28.04
N GLY A 148 -10.65 1.72 28.49
CA GLY A 148 -10.27 0.32 28.64
C GLY A 148 -8.89 0.16 29.27
N ASN A 149 -8.62 -1.00 29.84
CA ASN A 149 -7.33 -1.32 30.49
C ASN A 149 -6.30 -1.81 29.45
N CYS A 150 -6.78 -2.46 28.40
CA CYS A 150 -5.92 -2.95 27.31
C CYS A 150 -6.58 -2.78 25.95
N LEU A 151 -5.74 -2.52 24.98
CA LEU A 151 -6.08 -2.45 23.56
C LEU A 151 -5.32 -3.55 22.82
N GLU A 152 -6.04 -4.34 22.04
CA GLU A 152 -5.46 -5.31 21.09
C GLU A 152 -5.85 -4.90 19.68
N ALA A 153 -4.95 -5.14 18.72
CA ALA A 153 -5.20 -4.97 17.30
C ALA A 153 -4.92 -6.27 16.56
N GLU A 154 -5.84 -6.69 15.72
CA GLU A 154 -5.59 -7.70 14.70
C GLU A 154 -5.19 -6.99 13.41
N THR A 155 -4.05 -7.39 12.82
CA THR A 155 -3.48 -6.71 11.66
C THR A 155 -3.18 -7.70 10.53
N PHE A 156 -3.18 -7.16 9.32
CA PHE A 156 -2.73 -7.84 8.11
C PHE A 156 -1.47 -7.14 7.60
N LEU A 157 -0.35 -7.85 7.67
CA LEU A 157 0.96 -7.33 7.27
C LEU A 157 1.25 -7.74 5.83
N SER A 158 1.69 -6.78 5.04
CA SER A 158 2.28 -6.98 3.72
C SER A 158 3.80 -6.86 3.85
N LEU A 159 4.51 -7.93 3.53
CA LEU A 159 5.96 -8.02 3.66
C LEU A 159 6.58 -8.18 2.27
N GLY A 160 7.71 -7.51 2.04
CA GLY A 160 8.46 -7.61 0.79
C GLY A 160 9.91 -8.01 1.03
N LEU A 161 10.51 -8.71 0.06
CA LEU A 161 11.96 -8.97 0.08
C LEU A 161 12.73 -7.67 -0.17
N LYS A 162 13.56 -7.27 0.80
CA LYS A 162 14.36 -6.00 0.76
C LYS A 162 15.15 -5.83 -0.52
N THR A 163 15.73 -6.91 -1.05
CA THR A 163 16.52 -6.84 -2.28
C THR A 163 15.72 -6.31 -3.46
N HIS A 164 14.46 -6.75 -3.60
CA HIS A 164 13.59 -6.30 -4.69
C HIS A 164 13.07 -4.89 -4.46
N LEU A 165 12.67 -4.58 -3.22
CA LEU A 165 12.26 -3.23 -2.83
C LEU A 165 13.40 -2.22 -3.05
N ASN A 166 14.63 -2.55 -2.65
CA ASN A 166 15.80 -1.70 -2.86
C ASN A 166 16.11 -1.48 -4.35
N ASN A 167 15.96 -2.49 -5.21
CA ASN A 167 16.14 -2.30 -6.64
C ASN A 167 15.08 -1.38 -7.24
N LEU A 168 13.82 -1.54 -6.81
CA LEU A 168 12.72 -0.65 -7.21
C LEU A 168 12.98 0.79 -6.74
N ASN A 169 13.34 0.98 -5.46
CA ASN A 169 13.69 2.29 -4.91
C ASN A 169 14.81 2.97 -5.69
N ARG A 170 15.86 2.23 -6.05
CA ARG A 170 17.00 2.76 -6.80
C ARG A 170 16.63 3.22 -8.21
N VAL A 171 15.79 2.48 -8.94
CA VAL A 171 15.37 2.91 -10.30
C VAL A 171 14.43 4.11 -10.24
N LEU A 172 13.55 4.18 -9.23
CA LEU A 172 12.66 5.32 -9.02
C LEU A 172 13.47 6.57 -8.64
N ALA A 173 14.39 6.47 -7.69
CA ALA A 173 15.27 7.58 -7.31
C ALA A 173 16.12 8.08 -8.49
N ALA A 174 16.68 7.16 -9.30
CA ALA A 174 17.44 7.52 -10.50
C ALA A 174 16.57 8.20 -11.59
N ALA A 175 15.26 7.99 -11.55
CA ALA A 175 14.29 8.68 -12.40
C ALA A 175 13.72 9.97 -11.77
N GLY A 176 14.27 10.41 -10.61
CA GLY A 176 13.85 11.63 -9.92
C GLY A 176 12.67 11.49 -8.98
N CYS A 177 12.28 10.25 -8.62
CA CYS A 177 11.25 9.94 -7.64
C CYS A 177 11.91 9.38 -6.38
N GLU A 178 12.23 10.24 -5.41
CA GLU A 178 12.87 9.84 -4.16
C GLU A 178 11.85 9.42 -3.09
N ASP A 179 10.67 10.05 -3.11
CA ASP A 179 9.57 9.76 -2.17
C ASP A 179 8.37 9.17 -2.91
N PHE A 180 7.91 8.02 -2.46
CA PHE A 180 6.69 7.40 -2.96
C PHE A 180 6.06 6.50 -1.90
N GLU A 181 4.75 6.31 -2.01
CA GLU A 181 3.99 5.32 -1.24
C GLU A 181 3.97 3.98 -1.99
N ALA A 182 4.35 2.91 -1.30
CA ALA A 182 4.27 1.55 -1.84
C ALA A 182 2.98 0.86 -1.37
N VAL A 183 2.17 0.38 -2.30
CA VAL A 183 0.88 -0.27 -1.98
C VAL A 183 0.79 -1.62 -2.69
N PRO A 184 0.47 -2.73 -1.99
CA PRO A 184 0.19 -3.99 -2.67
C PRO A 184 -0.97 -3.86 -3.64
N THR A 185 -0.74 -4.11 -4.93
CA THR A 185 -1.73 -3.88 -6.01
C THR A 185 -3.03 -4.65 -5.76
N ILE A 186 -2.97 -5.87 -5.21
CA ILE A 186 -4.17 -6.67 -4.94
C ILE A 186 -5.06 -6.03 -3.87
N LEU A 187 -4.50 -5.33 -2.88
CA LEU A 187 -5.27 -4.60 -1.86
C LEU A 187 -5.91 -3.35 -2.44
N ALA A 188 -5.14 -2.56 -3.23
CA ALA A 188 -5.68 -1.40 -3.93
C ALA A 188 -6.82 -1.80 -4.88
N LEU A 189 -6.66 -2.89 -5.63
CA LEU A 189 -7.69 -3.44 -6.51
C LEU A 189 -8.94 -3.82 -5.72
N ALA A 190 -8.78 -4.52 -4.59
CA ALA A 190 -9.90 -4.91 -3.74
C ALA A 190 -10.67 -3.70 -3.19
N HIS A 191 -9.97 -2.63 -2.85
CA HIS A 191 -10.60 -1.38 -2.41
C HIS A 191 -11.46 -0.75 -3.51
N GLN A 192 -11.00 -0.81 -4.74
CA GLN A 192 -11.68 -0.18 -5.88
C GLN A 192 -12.86 -0.99 -6.42
N VAL A 193 -12.73 -2.33 -6.51
CA VAL A 193 -13.71 -3.16 -7.21
C VAL A 193 -14.76 -3.77 -6.29
N LEU A 194 -14.44 -3.96 -4.99
CA LEU A 194 -15.35 -4.62 -4.05
C LEU A 194 -16.16 -3.60 -3.25
N LYS A 195 -17.48 -3.80 -3.20
CA LYS A 195 -18.37 -3.03 -2.35
C LYS A 195 -18.20 -3.44 -0.87
N PRO A 196 -18.57 -2.56 0.09
CA PRO A 196 -18.48 -2.88 1.51
C PRO A 196 -19.25 -4.15 1.91
N GLU A 197 -20.38 -4.41 1.27
CA GLU A 197 -21.20 -5.60 1.52
C GLU A 197 -20.52 -6.88 1.02
N GLU A 198 -19.81 -6.80 -0.10
CA GLU A 198 -19.08 -7.92 -0.69
C GLU A 198 -17.86 -8.28 0.17
N LYS A 199 -17.19 -7.28 0.78
CA LYS A 199 -16.07 -7.50 1.70
C LYS A 199 -16.48 -8.23 2.99
N LYS A 200 -17.78 -8.22 3.35
CA LYS A 200 -18.33 -8.96 4.50
C LYS A 200 -18.79 -10.37 4.14
N ALA A 201 -18.83 -10.69 2.86
CA ALA A 201 -19.17 -12.02 2.37
C ALA A 201 -17.88 -12.82 2.10
N SER A 202 -17.97 -14.16 2.18
CA SER A 202 -16.87 -15.01 1.75
C SER A 202 -16.72 -14.91 0.23
N LEU A 203 -15.65 -14.26 -0.22
CA LEU A 203 -15.37 -14.11 -1.64
C LEU A 203 -13.87 -14.23 -1.92
N LEU A 204 -13.54 -14.63 -3.13
CA LEU A 204 -12.19 -14.71 -3.65
C LEU A 204 -12.02 -13.70 -4.79
N LEU A 205 -11.12 -12.73 -4.62
CA LEU A 205 -10.68 -11.82 -5.68
C LEU A 205 -9.44 -12.42 -6.35
N LEU A 206 -9.48 -12.55 -7.67
CA LEU A 206 -8.36 -13.00 -8.49
C LEU A 206 -7.91 -11.87 -9.43
N ASP A 207 -6.63 -11.56 -9.42
CA ASP A 207 -5.97 -10.72 -10.42
C ASP A 207 -5.04 -11.62 -11.25
N ILE A 208 -5.39 -11.84 -12.51
CA ILE A 208 -4.67 -12.74 -13.41
C ILE A 208 -3.95 -11.90 -14.47
N GLY A 209 -2.65 -11.74 -14.30
CA GLY A 209 -1.77 -11.06 -15.23
C GLY A 209 -1.03 -12.03 -16.17
N ALA A 210 -0.15 -11.47 -17.04
CA ALA A 210 0.57 -12.26 -18.03
C ALA A 210 1.62 -13.20 -17.42
N GLN A 211 2.26 -12.81 -16.32
CA GLN A 211 3.30 -13.61 -15.64
C GLN A 211 3.08 -13.72 -14.13
N ASN A 212 2.32 -12.80 -13.55
CA ASN A 212 2.02 -12.79 -12.13
C ASN A 212 0.51 -12.86 -11.93
N SER A 213 0.07 -13.65 -10.96
CA SER A 213 -1.32 -13.70 -10.53
C SER A 213 -1.38 -13.56 -9.02
N SER A 214 -2.39 -12.87 -8.52
CA SER A 214 -2.62 -12.66 -7.09
C SER A 214 -4.04 -13.08 -6.71
N ALA A 215 -4.20 -13.55 -5.49
CA ALA A 215 -5.48 -13.95 -4.93
C ALA A 215 -5.67 -13.33 -3.55
N LEU A 216 -6.84 -12.77 -3.28
CA LEU A 216 -7.23 -12.23 -1.98
C LEU A 216 -8.57 -12.84 -1.56
N LEU A 217 -8.55 -13.50 -0.40
CA LEU A 217 -9.73 -14.13 0.19
C LEU A 217 -10.26 -13.24 1.32
N TYR A 218 -11.53 -12.88 1.22
CA TYR A 218 -12.33 -12.32 2.31
C TYR A 218 -13.19 -13.43 2.93
N HIS A 219 -13.33 -13.46 4.25
CA HIS A 219 -14.17 -14.40 4.99
C HIS A 219 -14.60 -13.84 6.34
#